data_68087b48e00ccdbae33361fb2b342ec8
#
_entry.id   68087b48e00ccdbae33361fb2b342ec8
#
_cell.length_a   1.000
_cell.length_b   1.000
_cell.length_c   1.000
_cell.angle_alpha   90.00
_cell.angle_beta   90.00
_cell.angle_gamma   90.00
#
_symmetry.space_group_name_H-M   'P 1'
#
loop_
_entity.id
_entity.type
_entity.pdbx_description
1 polymer ?
#
loop_
_entity_poly.entity_id
_entity_poly.type
_entity_poly.pdbx_seq_one_letter_code
_entity_poly.pdbx_strand_id
1 'polypeptide(L)'
;MKTKLISIALLILLSVSFAKAQAPGRMAVGILGGVNFQNLNGTDFSGDKLENDLIVGFHAGVNVQIPVAPEFYFQPGVLFSTKGAKYTGSVLTSTTSISYIEVPLNLVYKGLLGNGHVLLGLGPYIGYGIMGKVKTESGSVSLDSDIEFKNVVELTDPLTVPYYKAFDAGGNIFFGYEMASGIFAQLNAQLGMLNINPEYKVLTNDKSSVKNTGFGLSLGYRF
;
A
#
# COMPACT_ATOMS: atom_id res chain seq x y z
N MET A 1 0.39 -28.95 3.58
CA MET A 1 -0.17 -27.59 3.52
C MET A 1 0.03 -26.91 2.16
N LYS A 2 1.20 -27.00 1.52
CA LYS A 2 1.48 -26.37 0.21
C LYS A 2 0.54 -26.81 -0.93
N THR A 3 0.18 -28.09 -0.98
CA THR A 3 -0.75 -28.64 -2.00
C THR A 3 -2.19 -28.10 -1.85
N LYS A 4 -2.68 -27.86 -0.64
CA LYS A 4 -4.02 -27.30 -0.40
C LYS A 4 -4.11 -25.82 -0.81
N LEU A 5 -3.05 -25.04 -0.63
CA LEU A 5 -2.98 -23.65 -1.08
C LEU A 5 -2.97 -23.53 -2.62
N ILE A 6 -2.24 -24.42 -3.30
CA ILE A 6 -2.22 -24.49 -4.78
C ILE A 6 -3.60 -24.89 -5.32
N SER A 7 -4.30 -25.82 -4.67
CA SER A 7 -5.66 -26.23 -5.08
C SER A 7 -6.69 -25.11 -4.90
N ILE A 8 -6.59 -24.31 -3.82
CA ILE A 8 -7.46 -23.15 -3.59
C ILE A 8 -7.19 -22.05 -4.62
N ALA A 9 -5.92 -21.78 -4.91
CA ALA A 9 -5.56 -20.79 -5.94
C ALA A 9 -6.04 -21.23 -7.34
N LEU A 10 -5.95 -22.52 -7.65
CA LEU A 10 -6.45 -23.07 -8.93
C LEU A 10 -7.99 -23.03 -9.02
N LEU A 11 -8.71 -23.26 -7.91
CA LEU A 11 -10.16 -23.13 -7.85
C LEU A 11 -10.63 -21.69 -8.03
N ILE A 12 -9.90 -20.71 -7.46
CA ILE A 12 -10.18 -19.29 -7.63
C ILE A 12 -9.93 -18.88 -9.09
N LEU A 13 -8.85 -19.35 -9.71
CA LEU A 13 -8.57 -19.10 -11.14
C LEU A 13 -9.62 -19.72 -12.07
N LEU A 14 -10.13 -20.92 -11.76
CA LEU A 14 -11.21 -21.57 -12.52
C LEU A 14 -12.54 -20.84 -12.37
N SER A 15 -12.88 -20.31 -11.19
CA SER A 15 -14.12 -19.57 -10.96
C SER A 15 -14.19 -18.25 -11.76
N VAL A 16 -13.07 -17.61 -12.01
CA VAL A 16 -12.97 -16.39 -12.85
C VAL A 16 -13.31 -16.70 -14.33
N SER A 17 -13.06 -17.93 -14.79
CA SER A 17 -13.34 -18.32 -16.18
C SER A 17 -14.85 -18.42 -16.50
N PHE A 18 -15.70 -18.70 -15.51
CA PHE A 18 -17.15 -18.82 -15.70
C PHE A 18 -17.89 -17.46 -15.65
N ALA A 19 -17.26 -16.42 -15.06
CA ALA A 19 -17.86 -15.09 -14.97
C ALA A 19 -17.91 -14.33 -16.32
N LYS A 20 -17.16 -14.77 -17.32
CA LYS A 20 -17.12 -14.14 -18.65
C LYS A 20 -18.40 -14.25 -19.47
N ALA A 21 -19.33 -15.13 -19.09
CA ALA A 21 -20.51 -15.42 -19.93
C ALA A 21 -21.66 -14.40 -19.80
N GLN A 22 -21.63 -13.48 -18.82
CA GLN A 22 -22.78 -12.63 -18.53
C GLN A 22 -22.49 -11.14 -18.29
N ALA A 23 -21.23 -10.71 -18.26
CA ALA A 23 -20.91 -9.30 -18.00
C ALA A 23 -20.77 -8.52 -19.33
N PRO A 24 -21.58 -7.50 -19.57
CA PRO A 24 -21.41 -6.61 -20.73
C PRO A 24 -20.20 -5.71 -20.47
N GLY A 25 -19.10 -5.96 -21.15
CA GLY A 25 -17.89 -5.14 -21.05
C GLY A 25 -16.66 -5.87 -21.55
N ARG A 26 -15.64 -5.11 -21.91
CA ARG A 26 -14.32 -5.65 -22.28
C ARG A 26 -13.36 -5.49 -21.12
N MET A 27 -12.44 -6.45 -20.98
CA MET A 27 -11.28 -6.25 -20.13
C MET A 27 -10.45 -5.08 -20.65
N ALA A 28 -9.98 -4.25 -19.75
CA ALA A 28 -9.15 -3.09 -20.08
C ALA A 28 -7.92 -3.05 -19.17
N VAL A 29 -6.78 -2.70 -19.73
CA VAL A 29 -5.53 -2.52 -18.99
C VAL A 29 -5.34 -1.04 -18.72
N GLY A 30 -4.91 -0.68 -17.53
CA GLY A 30 -4.59 0.70 -17.16
C GLY A 30 -3.16 0.82 -16.65
N ILE A 31 -2.52 1.91 -17.01
CA ILE A 31 -1.27 2.36 -16.39
C ILE A 31 -1.59 3.58 -15.54
N LEU A 32 -0.91 3.72 -14.40
CA LEU A 32 -1.11 4.88 -13.52
C LEU A 32 0.17 5.24 -12.79
N GLY A 33 0.24 6.48 -12.37
CA GLY A 33 1.26 7.00 -11.49
C GLY A 33 0.73 8.19 -10.71
N GLY A 34 1.37 8.51 -9.60
CA GLY A 34 0.91 9.61 -8.77
C GLY A 34 1.78 9.89 -7.56
N VAL A 35 1.29 10.82 -6.75
CA VAL A 35 1.92 11.23 -5.51
C VAL A 35 1.15 10.71 -4.31
N ASN A 36 1.88 10.33 -3.27
CA ASN A 36 1.34 9.88 -1.99
C ASN A 36 1.72 10.85 -0.88
N PHE A 37 0.82 11.05 0.05
CA PHE A 37 1.04 11.66 1.35
C PHE A 37 0.88 10.58 2.39
N GLN A 38 2.00 10.14 2.98
CA GLN A 38 2.06 8.92 3.78
C GLN A 38 2.44 9.22 5.22
N ASN A 39 1.91 8.41 6.13
CA ASN A 39 2.23 8.44 7.55
C ASN A 39 2.35 7.03 8.11
N LEU A 40 3.05 6.90 9.23
CA LEU A 40 3.10 5.71 10.07
C LEU A 40 2.33 6.00 11.36
N ASN A 41 1.19 5.36 11.50
CA ASN A 41 0.31 5.48 12.66
C ASN A 41 0.48 4.29 13.61
N GLY A 42 0.18 4.51 14.87
CA GLY A 42 0.21 3.45 15.87
C GLY A 42 0.65 3.94 17.23
N THR A 43 1.37 3.10 17.96
CA THR A 43 1.85 3.37 19.30
C THR A 43 3.35 3.10 19.42
N ASP A 44 4.00 3.83 20.32
CA ASP A 44 5.40 3.61 20.71
C ASP A 44 5.52 2.45 21.73
N PHE A 45 6.73 2.22 22.24
CA PHE A 45 7.04 1.20 23.23
C PHE A 45 6.19 1.34 24.52
N SER A 46 5.88 2.55 24.95
CA SER A 46 5.07 2.84 26.16
C SER A 46 3.57 2.63 25.92
N GLY A 47 3.17 2.60 24.66
CA GLY A 47 1.78 2.54 24.21
C GLY A 47 1.17 3.91 23.92
N ASP A 48 2.00 4.97 23.92
CA ASP A 48 1.56 6.30 23.55
C ASP A 48 1.45 6.42 22.02
N LYS A 49 0.54 7.28 21.55
CA LYS A 49 0.31 7.46 20.12
C LYS A 49 1.54 8.05 19.43
N LEU A 50 1.91 7.49 18.28
CA LEU A 50 2.95 8.06 17.45
C LEU A 50 2.54 9.43 16.91
N GLU A 51 3.40 10.42 17.12
CA GLU A 51 3.26 11.79 16.60
C GLU A 51 4.22 11.97 15.41
N ASN A 52 3.78 11.55 14.24
CA ASN A 52 4.55 11.63 13.01
C ASN A 52 3.91 12.62 12.03
N ASP A 53 4.77 13.29 11.26
CA ASP A 53 4.39 14.12 10.13
C ASP A 53 4.27 13.28 8.85
N LEU A 54 3.48 13.79 7.90
CA LEU A 54 3.35 13.22 6.57
C LEU A 54 4.66 13.38 5.78
N ILE A 55 4.98 12.35 5.00
CA ILE A 55 5.98 12.46 3.93
C ILE A 55 5.32 12.39 2.57
N VAL A 56 5.98 13.01 1.58
CA VAL A 56 5.59 12.89 0.17
C VAL A 56 6.31 11.70 -0.42
N GLY A 57 5.54 10.78 -0.98
CA GLY A 57 6.01 9.63 -1.74
C GLY A 57 5.41 9.61 -3.14
N PHE A 58 5.67 8.54 -3.87
CA PHE A 58 5.07 8.32 -5.18
C PHE A 58 4.66 6.86 -5.35
N HIS A 59 3.79 6.63 -6.32
CA HIS A 59 3.43 5.30 -6.77
C HIS A 59 3.33 5.25 -8.29
N ALA A 60 3.58 4.09 -8.87
CA ALA A 60 3.38 3.83 -10.28
C ALA A 60 3.09 2.34 -10.50
N GLY A 61 2.30 2.02 -11.50
CA GLY A 61 2.02 0.62 -11.82
C GLY A 61 0.95 0.41 -12.86
N VAL A 62 0.41 -0.80 -12.85
CA VAL A 62 -0.58 -1.27 -13.82
C VAL A 62 -1.75 -1.92 -13.11
N ASN A 63 -2.92 -1.87 -13.73
CA ASN A 63 -4.10 -2.60 -13.29
C ASN A 63 -4.89 -3.16 -14.49
N VAL A 64 -5.75 -4.12 -14.20
CA VAL A 64 -6.67 -4.69 -15.20
C VAL A 64 -8.09 -4.55 -14.68
N GLN A 65 -8.99 -3.97 -15.46
CA GLN A 65 -10.41 -3.99 -15.16
C GLN A 65 -11.07 -5.20 -15.83
N ILE A 66 -11.63 -6.08 -15.01
CA ILE A 66 -12.33 -7.30 -15.42
C ILE A 66 -13.82 -7.09 -15.09
N PRO A 67 -14.73 -7.01 -16.09
CA PRO A 67 -16.16 -6.82 -15.80
C PRO A 67 -16.71 -8.04 -15.05
N VAL A 68 -17.43 -7.80 -13.96
CA VAL A 68 -18.07 -8.84 -13.14
C VAL A 68 -19.60 -8.70 -13.12
N ALA A 69 -20.11 -7.48 -13.32
CA ALA A 69 -21.52 -7.17 -13.50
C ALA A 69 -21.66 -5.86 -14.30
N PRO A 70 -22.85 -5.45 -14.74
CA PRO A 70 -23.06 -4.12 -15.32
C PRO A 70 -22.51 -3.04 -14.37
N GLU A 71 -21.64 -2.16 -14.88
CA GLU A 71 -20.97 -1.06 -14.14
C GLU A 71 -20.02 -1.51 -13.02
N PHE A 72 -19.84 -2.82 -12.74
CA PHE A 72 -18.95 -3.34 -11.74
C PHE A 72 -17.79 -4.11 -12.33
N TYR A 73 -16.60 -3.82 -11.84
CA TYR A 73 -15.34 -4.41 -12.30
C TYR A 73 -14.50 -4.90 -11.11
N PHE A 74 -13.93 -6.07 -11.25
CA PHE A 74 -12.81 -6.48 -10.41
C PHE A 74 -11.52 -5.90 -11.01
N GLN A 75 -10.76 -5.16 -10.19
CA GLN A 75 -9.56 -4.44 -10.65
C GLN A 75 -8.35 -4.84 -9.80
N PRO A 76 -7.71 -5.98 -10.11
CA PRO A 76 -6.38 -6.27 -9.59
C PRO A 76 -5.32 -5.37 -10.23
N GLY A 77 -4.23 -5.13 -9.50
CA GLY A 77 -3.10 -4.35 -10.01
C GLY A 77 -1.78 -4.78 -9.40
N VAL A 78 -0.70 -4.21 -9.93
CA VAL A 78 0.63 -4.27 -9.33
C VAL A 78 1.19 -2.86 -9.34
N LEU A 79 1.57 -2.37 -8.16
CA LEU A 79 2.08 -1.01 -7.96
C LEU A 79 3.43 -1.06 -7.24
N PHE A 80 4.35 -0.23 -7.67
CA PHE A 80 5.44 0.24 -6.82
C PHE A 80 4.92 1.44 -6.03
N SER A 81 5.15 1.48 -4.72
CA SER A 81 4.70 2.56 -3.85
C SER A 81 5.72 2.86 -2.76
N THR A 82 5.97 4.15 -2.50
CA THR A 82 6.81 4.59 -1.39
C THR A 82 5.92 5.06 -0.24
N LYS A 83 6.18 4.54 0.96
CA LYS A 83 5.45 4.83 2.20
C LYS A 83 6.42 5.22 3.31
N GLY A 84 5.91 5.80 4.38
CA GLY A 84 6.71 6.13 5.55
C GLY A 84 6.16 7.32 6.31
N ALA A 85 7.00 7.90 7.17
CA ALA A 85 6.67 9.07 7.98
C ALA A 85 7.92 9.84 8.38
N LYS A 86 7.70 11.06 8.86
CA LYS A 86 8.74 11.90 9.43
C LYS A 86 8.40 12.15 10.90
N TYR A 87 9.35 11.86 11.77
CA TYR A 87 9.30 12.27 13.18
C TYR A 87 10.17 13.50 13.38
N THR A 88 9.62 14.54 13.98
CA THR A 88 10.32 15.79 14.27
C THR A 88 10.38 15.98 15.79
N GLY A 89 11.51 15.61 16.39
CA GLY A 89 11.79 15.89 17.80
C GLY A 89 12.54 17.22 17.99
N SER A 90 12.73 17.62 19.24
CA SER A 90 13.43 18.89 19.59
C SER A 90 14.91 18.89 19.21
N VAL A 91 15.57 17.73 19.13
CA VAL A 91 17.02 17.60 18.88
C VAL A 91 17.30 16.90 17.56
N LEU A 92 16.45 15.99 17.13
CA LEU A 92 16.65 15.21 15.92
C LEU A 92 15.34 15.08 15.11
N THR A 93 15.51 14.94 13.82
CA THR A 93 14.46 14.60 12.87
C THR A 93 14.78 13.24 12.27
N SER A 94 13.81 12.34 12.22
CA SER A 94 13.95 11.03 11.60
C SER A 94 12.91 10.84 10.50
N THR A 95 13.36 10.55 9.29
CA THR A 95 12.49 10.28 8.14
C THR A 95 12.62 8.82 7.73
N THR A 96 11.55 8.07 7.87
CA THR A 96 11.46 6.67 7.43
C THR A 96 10.82 6.63 6.05
N SER A 97 11.45 5.93 5.11
CA SER A 97 10.92 5.69 3.76
C SER A 97 11.07 4.21 3.42
N ILE A 98 9.97 3.56 3.06
CA ILE A 98 9.91 2.14 2.68
C ILE A 98 9.25 2.03 1.31
N SER A 99 9.89 1.30 0.41
CA SER A 99 9.36 1.00 -0.93
C SER A 99 8.73 -0.38 -0.96
N TYR A 100 7.52 -0.45 -1.47
CA TYR A 100 6.71 -1.67 -1.55
C TYR A 100 6.38 -2.02 -3.00
N ILE A 101 6.28 -3.32 -3.26
CA ILE A 101 5.46 -3.84 -4.34
C ILE A 101 4.10 -4.19 -3.74
N GLU A 102 3.04 -3.58 -4.27
CA GLU A 102 1.68 -3.74 -3.78
C GLU A 102 0.79 -4.40 -4.82
N VAL A 103 -0.11 -5.24 -4.34
CA VAL A 103 -1.16 -5.88 -5.15
C VAL A 103 -2.51 -5.47 -4.56
N PRO A 104 -3.12 -4.37 -5.04
CA PRO A 104 -4.50 -4.03 -4.72
C PRO A 104 -5.46 -4.97 -5.44
N LEU A 105 -6.57 -5.31 -4.77
CA LEU A 105 -7.65 -6.16 -5.28
C LEU A 105 -8.97 -5.42 -5.12
N ASN A 106 -9.25 -4.50 -6.04
CA ASN A 106 -10.38 -3.59 -5.90
C ASN A 106 -11.64 -4.12 -6.58
N LEU A 107 -12.78 -3.90 -5.96
CA LEU A 107 -14.08 -3.83 -6.63
C LEU A 107 -14.32 -2.38 -7.02
N VAL A 108 -14.62 -2.14 -8.29
CA VAL A 108 -14.80 -0.79 -8.85
C VAL A 108 -16.21 -0.68 -9.44
N TYR A 109 -16.94 0.31 -8.99
CA TYR A 109 -18.12 0.82 -9.67
C TYR A 109 -17.70 1.87 -10.70
N LYS A 110 -18.17 1.74 -11.93
CA LYS A 110 -17.89 2.63 -13.05
C LYS A 110 -19.19 3.08 -13.69
N GLY A 111 -19.76 4.16 -13.14
CA GLY A 111 -21.02 4.74 -13.57
C GLY A 111 -20.85 5.82 -14.63
N LEU A 112 -21.77 5.91 -15.57
CA LEU A 112 -21.75 6.94 -16.62
C LEU A 112 -22.01 8.32 -16.02
N LEU A 113 -21.16 9.29 -16.35
CA LEU A 113 -21.31 10.69 -15.96
C LEU A 113 -20.84 11.60 -17.10
N GLY A 114 -21.78 12.28 -17.75
CA GLY A 114 -21.47 13.07 -18.94
C GLY A 114 -20.92 12.20 -20.09
N ASN A 115 -19.76 12.60 -20.62
CA ASN A 115 -19.08 11.84 -21.68
C ASN A 115 -18.03 10.85 -21.14
N GLY A 116 -17.98 10.66 -19.84
CA GLY A 116 -17.01 9.77 -19.19
C GLY A 116 -17.68 8.96 -18.08
N HIS A 117 -16.88 8.49 -17.12
CA HIS A 117 -17.35 7.64 -16.04
C HIS A 117 -16.81 8.11 -14.70
N VAL A 118 -17.66 8.16 -13.71
CA VAL A 118 -17.23 8.24 -12.31
C VAL A 118 -16.74 6.86 -11.89
N LEU A 119 -15.65 6.85 -11.12
CA LEU A 119 -15.03 5.65 -10.57
C LEU A 119 -15.14 5.68 -9.05
N LEU A 120 -15.65 4.60 -8.47
CA LEU A 120 -15.60 4.33 -7.03
C LEU A 120 -14.99 2.95 -6.84
N GLY A 121 -13.86 2.86 -6.18
CA GLY A 121 -13.19 1.60 -5.94
C GLY A 121 -12.88 1.39 -4.48
N LEU A 122 -13.01 0.16 -4.01
CA LEU A 122 -12.62 -0.25 -2.68
C LEU A 122 -12.12 -1.70 -2.71
N GLY A 123 -11.20 -2.04 -1.81
CA GLY A 123 -10.71 -3.40 -1.72
C GLY A 123 -9.53 -3.55 -0.78
N PRO A 124 -9.13 -4.79 -0.49
CA PRO A 124 -7.89 -5.05 0.22
C PRO A 124 -6.68 -4.81 -0.69
N TYR A 125 -5.53 -4.59 -0.04
CA TYR A 125 -4.22 -4.69 -0.69
C TYR A 125 -3.30 -5.56 0.15
N ILE A 126 -2.32 -6.15 -0.51
CA ILE A 126 -1.16 -6.75 0.11
C ILE A 126 0.09 -6.07 -0.44
N GLY A 127 1.08 -5.85 0.41
CA GLY A 127 2.34 -5.18 0.10
C GLY A 127 3.53 -5.98 0.60
N TYR A 128 4.63 -5.91 -0.13
CA TYR A 128 5.90 -6.48 0.28
C TYR A 128 7.00 -5.42 0.16
N GLY A 129 7.63 -5.09 1.30
CA GLY A 129 8.73 -4.15 1.38
C GLY A 129 9.97 -4.73 0.74
N ILE A 130 10.52 -4.01 -0.23
CA ILE A 130 11.67 -4.45 -1.02
C ILE A 130 12.93 -3.66 -0.73
N MET A 131 12.78 -2.43 -0.24
CA MET A 131 13.87 -1.58 0.24
C MET A 131 13.34 -0.53 1.19
N GLY A 132 14.19 -0.01 2.04
CA GLY A 132 13.83 1.08 2.93
C GLY A 132 15.05 1.77 3.53
N LYS A 133 14.84 3.00 3.99
CA LYS A 133 15.88 3.83 4.59
C LYS A 133 15.28 4.68 5.70
N VAL A 134 16.08 4.84 6.77
CA VAL A 134 15.82 5.84 7.81
C VAL A 134 16.93 6.89 7.72
N LYS A 135 16.52 8.13 7.49
CA LYS A 135 17.40 9.29 7.51
C LYS A 135 17.23 10.02 8.85
N THR A 136 18.29 10.14 9.62
CA THR A 136 18.29 10.88 10.88
C THR A 136 19.13 12.13 10.75
N GLU A 137 18.59 13.29 11.10
CA GLU A 137 19.22 14.59 11.00
C GLU A 137 19.24 15.27 12.38
N SER A 138 20.41 15.78 12.80
CA SER A 138 20.60 16.57 14.02
C SER A 138 21.57 17.71 13.75
N GLY A 139 21.06 18.93 13.71
CA GLY A 139 21.85 20.10 13.29
C GLY A 139 22.40 19.93 11.89
N SER A 140 23.74 19.97 11.74
CA SER A 140 24.43 19.78 10.45
C SER A 140 24.77 18.32 10.15
N VAL A 141 24.48 17.40 11.06
CA VAL A 141 24.82 15.99 10.90
C VAL A 141 23.63 15.25 10.32
N SER A 142 23.86 14.48 9.24
CA SER A 142 22.88 13.58 8.63
C SER A 142 23.45 12.17 8.56
N LEU A 143 22.67 11.20 9.00
CA LEU A 143 22.98 9.78 8.96
C LEU A 143 21.87 9.03 8.22
N ASP A 144 22.25 8.26 7.22
CA ASP A 144 21.36 7.36 6.51
C ASP A 144 21.64 5.92 6.96
N SER A 145 20.57 5.19 7.30
CA SER A 145 20.63 3.77 7.67
C SER A 145 19.63 2.99 6.83
N ASP A 146 20.10 1.93 6.19
CA ASP A 146 19.21 1.04 5.43
C ASP A 146 18.36 0.20 6.39
N ILE A 147 17.10 -0.02 6.01
CA ILE A 147 16.16 -0.84 6.76
C ILE A 147 16.42 -2.31 6.45
N GLU A 148 16.57 -3.13 7.47
CA GLU A 148 16.52 -4.58 7.36
C GLU A 148 15.12 -5.10 7.63
N PHE A 149 14.66 -6.02 6.79
CA PHE A 149 13.33 -6.63 6.94
C PHE A 149 13.41 -7.91 7.76
N LYS A 150 12.87 -7.84 8.99
CA LYS A 150 12.78 -8.97 9.92
C LYS A 150 11.42 -9.00 10.62
N ASN A 151 10.89 -10.19 10.88
CA ASN A 151 9.68 -10.34 11.69
C ASN A 151 10.00 -10.30 13.18
N VAL A 152 11.17 -10.81 13.57
CA VAL A 152 11.67 -10.88 14.94
C VAL A 152 13.11 -10.40 14.96
N VAL A 153 13.42 -9.51 15.89
CA VAL A 153 14.77 -9.01 16.18
C VAL A 153 15.31 -9.80 17.39
N GLU A 154 16.36 -10.57 17.15
CA GLU A 154 16.98 -11.44 18.15
C GLU A 154 17.92 -10.63 19.06
N LEU A 155 18.33 -11.20 20.22
CA LEU A 155 19.26 -10.57 21.14
C LEU A 155 20.66 -10.32 20.53
N THR A 156 21.00 -11.05 19.47
CA THR A 156 22.28 -10.93 18.75
C THR A 156 22.25 -9.90 17.63
N ASP A 157 21.07 -9.38 17.28
CA ASP A 157 20.94 -8.39 16.20
C ASP A 157 21.37 -6.99 16.67
N PRO A 158 22.10 -6.22 15.84
CA PRO A 158 22.54 -4.89 16.21
C PRO A 158 21.37 -3.92 16.32
N LEU A 159 21.17 -3.31 17.49
CA LEU A 159 20.08 -2.33 17.72
C LEU A 159 20.31 -0.98 17.01
N THR A 160 21.42 -0.79 16.33
CA THR A 160 21.71 0.40 15.51
C THR A 160 21.11 0.34 14.11
N VAL A 161 20.59 -0.82 13.70
CA VAL A 161 19.93 -1.04 12.42
C VAL A 161 18.42 -0.86 12.60
N PRO A 162 17.74 -0.07 11.75
CA PRO A 162 16.28 0.01 11.76
C PRO A 162 15.67 -1.25 11.16
N TYR A 163 14.75 -1.87 11.90
CA TYR A 163 14.06 -3.10 11.47
C TYR A 163 12.58 -2.85 11.24
N TYR A 164 12.03 -3.43 10.16
CA TYR A 164 10.60 -3.45 9.86
C TYR A 164 10.20 -4.83 9.31
N LYS A 165 8.92 -5.18 9.42
CA LYS A 165 8.38 -6.34 8.72
C LYS A 165 8.19 -6.00 7.24
N ALA A 166 8.56 -6.92 6.35
CA ALA A 166 8.38 -6.71 4.91
C ALA A 166 6.91 -6.78 4.50
N PHE A 167 6.09 -7.60 5.16
CA PHE A 167 4.71 -7.83 4.77
C PHE A 167 3.79 -6.77 5.36
N ASP A 168 3.02 -6.12 4.49
CA ASP A 168 1.97 -5.14 4.82
C ASP A 168 0.65 -5.58 4.17
N ALA A 169 -0.47 -5.29 4.82
CA ALA A 169 -1.79 -5.46 4.23
C ALA A 169 -2.79 -4.52 4.88
N GLY A 170 -3.82 -4.18 4.11
CA GLY A 170 -4.85 -3.26 4.57
C GLY A 170 -5.97 -3.11 3.57
N GLY A 171 -6.72 -2.03 3.73
CA GLY A 171 -7.77 -1.61 2.83
C GLY A 171 -7.40 -0.35 2.07
N ASN A 172 -7.94 -0.22 0.87
CA ASN A 172 -7.86 1.00 0.08
C ASN A 172 -9.24 1.37 -0.48
N ILE A 173 -9.42 2.64 -0.70
CA ILE A 173 -10.60 3.22 -1.33
C ILE A 173 -10.13 4.31 -2.29
N PHE A 174 -10.80 4.45 -3.42
CA PHE A 174 -10.57 5.58 -4.31
C PHE A 174 -11.87 6.09 -4.95
N PHE A 175 -11.84 7.36 -5.28
CA PHE A 175 -12.82 8.05 -6.10
C PHE A 175 -12.11 8.70 -7.28
N GLY A 176 -12.69 8.61 -8.48
CA GLY A 176 -12.06 9.17 -9.67
C GLY A 176 -13.02 9.42 -10.81
N TYR A 177 -12.47 9.94 -11.90
CA TYR A 177 -13.17 10.14 -13.15
C TYR A 177 -12.30 9.67 -14.31
N GLU A 178 -12.90 8.90 -15.20
CA GLU A 178 -12.29 8.41 -16.44
C GLU A 178 -13.01 9.07 -17.63
N MET A 179 -12.23 9.79 -18.42
CA MET A 179 -12.72 10.44 -19.64
C MET A 179 -13.00 9.40 -20.73
N ALA A 180 -13.80 9.75 -21.71
CA ALA A 180 -14.04 8.92 -22.89
C ALA A 180 -12.76 8.59 -23.68
N SER A 181 -11.72 9.40 -23.56
CA SER A 181 -10.39 9.17 -24.15
C SER A 181 -9.58 8.08 -23.44
N GLY A 182 -10.01 7.56 -22.29
CA GLY A 182 -9.28 6.62 -21.45
C GLY A 182 -8.36 7.27 -20.42
N ILE A 183 -8.18 8.58 -20.43
CA ILE A 183 -7.44 9.30 -19.38
C ILE A 183 -8.30 9.28 -18.11
N PHE A 184 -7.69 8.98 -16.97
CA PHE A 184 -8.38 9.04 -15.68
C PHE A 184 -7.53 9.73 -14.61
N ALA A 185 -8.24 10.33 -13.66
CA ALA A 185 -7.67 10.86 -12.43
C ALA A 185 -8.43 10.27 -11.24
N GLN A 186 -7.71 9.96 -10.15
CA GLN A 186 -8.34 9.44 -8.93
C GLN A 186 -7.64 9.93 -7.66
N LEU A 187 -8.46 10.22 -6.65
CA LEU A 187 -8.04 10.38 -5.27
C LEU A 187 -8.11 9.03 -4.58
N ASN A 188 -7.09 8.65 -3.87
CA ASN A 188 -7.02 7.37 -3.16
C ASN A 188 -6.67 7.58 -1.69
N ALA A 189 -7.13 6.67 -0.85
CA ALA A 189 -6.77 6.58 0.55
C ALA A 189 -6.50 5.11 0.90
N GLN A 190 -5.49 4.91 1.73
CA GLN A 190 -5.03 3.60 2.19
C GLN A 190 -4.94 3.56 3.71
N LEU A 191 -5.40 2.46 4.29
CA LEU A 191 -5.31 2.17 5.72
C LEU A 191 -4.66 0.80 5.92
N GLY A 192 -3.42 0.78 6.38
CA GLY A 192 -2.72 -0.44 6.80
C GLY A 192 -3.36 -1.02 8.06
N MET A 193 -3.58 -2.31 8.04
CA MET A 193 -4.17 -3.05 9.16
C MET A 193 -3.14 -3.87 9.93
N LEU A 194 -2.07 -4.28 9.25
CA LEU A 194 -1.00 -5.07 9.87
C LEU A 194 0.01 -4.18 10.59
N ASN A 195 0.50 -4.69 11.72
CA ASN A 195 1.63 -4.10 12.43
C ASN A 195 2.93 -4.47 11.70
N ILE A 196 3.60 -3.47 11.11
CA ILE A 196 4.88 -3.62 10.43
C ILE A 196 6.08 -3.45 11.37
N ASN A 197 5.86 -3.14 12.66
CA ASN A 197 6.93 -3.18 13.66
C ASN A 197 7.30 -4.64 13.95
N PRO A 198 8.60 -5.02 13.93
CA PRO A 198 9.01 -6.36 14.32
C PRO A 198 8.81 -6.61 15.81
N GLU A 199 8.85 -7.86 16.22
CA GLU A 199 8.92 -8.25 17.62
C GLU A 199 10.38 -8.18 18.09
N TYR A 200 10.66 -7.45 19.17
CA TYR A 200 11.98 -7.35 19.77
C TYR A 200 12.09 -8.26 20.99
N LYS A 201 12.89 -9.34 20.91
CA LYS A 201 13.08 -10.26 22.05
C LYS A 201 13.82 -9.65 23.22
N VAL A 202 14.53 -8.56 22.99
CA VAL A 202 15.24 -7.80 24.05
C VAL A 202 14.27 -6.94 24.87
N LEU A 203 13.09 -6.65 24.35
CA LEU A 203 12.10 -5.79 24.99
C LEU A 203 11.02 -6.63 25.67
N THR A 204 10.81 -6.41 26.95
CA THR A 204 9.68 -6.97 27.70
C THR A 204 8.55 -5.96 27.77
N ASN A 205 7.30 -6.41 27.53
CA ASN A 205 6.11 -5.57 27.52
C ASN A 205 6.08 -4.50 26.41
N ASP A 206 6.67 -4.76 25.26
CA ASP A 206 6.61 -3.88 24.09
C ASP A 206 5.16 -3.74 23.59
N LYS A 207 4.64 -2.51 23.60
CA LYS A 207 3.30 -2.14 23.14
C LYS A 207 3.35 -1.46 21.76
N SER A 208 4.50 -1.43 21.12
CA SER A 208 4.66 -0.73 19.87
C SER A 208 3.87 -1.36 18.73
N SER A 209 3.24 -0.53 17.96
CA SER A 209 2.49 -0.91 16.78
C SER A 209 2.66 0.16 15.72
N VAL A 210 3.07 -0.23 14.54
CA VAL A 210 3.30 0.70 13.42
C VAL A 210 2.50 0.21 12.21
N LYS A 211 1.71 1.09 11.62
CA LYS A 211 0.85 0.79 10.48
C LYS A 211 0.96 1.88 9.43
N ASN A 212 1.00 1.49 8.16
CA ASN A 212 0.98 2.43 7.04
C ASN A 212 -0.39 3.08 6.91
N THR A 213 -0.41 4.38 6.64
CA THR A 213 -1.63 5.15 6.34
C THR A 213 -1.28 6.27 5.38
N GLY A 214 -2.16 6.55 4.44
CA GLY A 214 -1.94 7.67 3.54
C GLY A 214 -3.08 7.91 2.57
N PHE A 215 -2.92 8.97 1.83
CA PHE A 215 -3.79 9.33 0.72
C PHE A 215 -2.94 9.82 -0.46
N GLY A 216 -3.52 9.88 -1.64
CA GLY A 216 -2.78 10.28 -2.83
C GLY A 216 -3.66 10.69 -3.99
N LEU A 217 -2.98 11.19 -5.01
CA LEU A 217 -3.57 11.54 -6.30
C LEU A 217 -2.87 10.72 -7.38
N SER A 218 -3.66 10.07 -8.23
CA SER A 218 -3.16 9.30 -9.38
C SER A 218 -3.70 9.88 -10.68
N LEU A 219 -2.88 9.84 -11.69
CA LEU A 219 -3.25 10.02 -13.09
C LEU A 219 -2.92 8.75 -13.86
N GLY A 220 -3.71 8.41 -14.85
CA GLY A 220 -3.48 7.22 -15.64
C GLY A 220 -4.19 7.22 -16.98
N TYR A 221 -3.94 6.16 -17.71
CA TYR A 221 -4.54 5.91 -19.01
C TYR A 221 -5.01 4.46 -19.08
N ARG A 222 -6.21 4.26 -19.62
CA ARG A 222 -6.83 2.95 -19.84
C ARG A 222 -6.95 2.66 -21.32
N PHE A 223 -6.44 1.51 -21.73
CA PHE A 223 -6.44 1.03 -23.11
C PHE A 223 -7.69 0.23 -23.44
#